data_6c56bd0364fa3cb633e6237e54fc9ec8
#
_entry.id   6c56bd0364fa3cb633e6237e54fc9ec8
#
_cell.length_a   1.000
_cell.length_b   1.000
_cell.length_c   1.000
_cell.angle_alpha   90.00
_cell.angle_beta   90.00
_cell.angle_gamma   90.00
#
_symmetry.space_group_name_H-M   'P 1'
#
loop_
_entity.id
_entity.type
_entity.pdbx_description
1 polymer ?
#
loop_
_entity_poly.entity_id
_entity_poly.type
_entity_poly.pdbx_seq_one_letter_code
_entity_poly.pdbx_strand_id
1 'polypeptide(L)'
;MNEYIPGQYAMRLTVGEHAPRHIRRIVRSFLGEWDMPELSDTVELGVTELLANVVRHVPDRRCALLLLRQRTGVRVEVTDGSDELPRLPDTPDAESENGRGLLLLDATADKWGVSLWSGGGKTVWFECR
;
A
#
# COMPACT_ATOMS: atom_id res chain seq x y z
N MET A 1 -24.55 -23.08 -2.12
CA MET A 1 -23.13 -23.46 -2.06
C MET A 1 -22.30 -22.21 -1.73
N ASN A 2 -21.55 -22.28 -0.66
CA ASN A 2 -20.75 -21.15 -0.26
C ASN A 2 -19.41 -21.16 -1.01
N GLU A 3 -19.20 -20.17 -1.84
CA GLU A 3 -17.90 -19.98 -2.45
C GLU A 3 -16.95 -19.43 -1.41
N TYR A 4 -15.77 -20.05 -1.32
CA TYR A 4 -14.73 -19.54 -0.45
C TYR A 4 -14.08 -18.32 -1.09
N ILE A 5 -14.20 -17.18 -0.45
CA ILE A 5 -13.50 -15.95 -0.85
C ILE A 5 -12.34 -15.76 0.10
N PRO A 6 -11.08 -15.78 -0.39
CA PRO A 6 -9.93 -15.59 0.48
C PRO A 6 -10.01 -14.25 1.23
N GLY A 7 -9.65 -14.26 2.50
CA GLY A 7 -9.56 -13.05 3.31
C GLY A 7 -8.25 -12.31 3.13
N GLN A 8 -7.37 -12.80 2.25
CA GLN A 8 -6.10 -12.15 1.98
C GLN A 8 -5.61 -12.46 0.57
N TYR A 9 -4.80 -11.54 0.05
CA TYR A 9 -4.07 -11.71 -1.19
C TYR A 9 -2.65 -11.23 -0.99
N ALA A 10 -1.68 -12.06 -1.35
CA ALA A 10 -0.27 -11.75 -1.19
C ALA A 10 0.46 -11.94 -2.51
N MET A 11 1.38 -11.02 -2.83
CA MET A 11 2.24 -11.19 -3.99
C MET A 11 3.61 -10.56 -3.74
N ARG A 12 4.62 -11.13 -4.38
CA ARG A 12 5.96 -10.53 -4.46
C ARG A 12 6.14 -9.99 -5.86
N LEU A 13 6.72 -8.81 -5.95
CA LEU A 13 6.91 -8.17 -7.24
C LEU A 13 8.15 -7.28 -7.25
N THR A 14 8.63 -7.04 -8.47
CA THR A 14 9.56 -5.96 -8.75
C THR A 14 8.74 -4.84 -9.40
N VAL A 15 8.75 -3.65 -8.79
CA VAL A 15 7.87 -2.58 -9.22
C VAL A 15 8.41 -1.94 -10.50
N GLY A 16 7.74 -2.22 -11.61
CA GLY A 16 8.02 -1.59 -12.90
C GLY A 16 7.02 -0.48 -13.20
N GLU A 17 7.16 0.09 -14.39
CA GLU A 17 6.33 1.21 -14.84
C GLU A 17 4.83 0.91 -14.83
N HIS A 18 4.46 -0.32 -15.19
CA HIS A 18 3.05 -0.72 -15.32
C HIS A 18 2.49 -1.41 -14.09
N ALA A 19 3.33 -1.70 -13.09
CA ALA A 19 2.89 -2.44 -11.90
C ALA A 19 1.73 -1.74 -11.16
N PRO A 20 1.78 -0.41 -10.92
CA PRO A 20 0.68 0.24 -10.20
C PRO A 20 -0.69 0.06 -10.88
N ARG A 21 -0.74 0.10 -12.21
CA ARG A 21 -1.97 -0.12 -12.96
C ARG A 21 -2.54 -1.51 -12.71
N HIS A 22 -1.69 -2.53 -12.79
CA HIS A 22 -2.13 -3.91 -12.57
C HIS A 22 -2.55 -4.15 -11.14
N ILE A 23 -1.81 -3.61 -10.18
CA ILE A 23 -2.14 -3.78 -8.77
C ILE A 23 -3.45 -3.08 -8.42
N ARG A 24 -3.71 -1.87 -8.95
CA ARG A 24 -4.99 -1.20 -8.73
C ARG A 24 -6.16 -2.04 -9.23
N ARG A 25 -6.00 -2.70 -10.37
CA ARG A 25 -7.03 -3.59 -10.93
C ARG A 25 -7.30 -4.77 -10.02
N ILE A 26 -6.24 -5.37 -9.47
CA ILE A 26 -6.35 -6.49 -8.52
C ILE A 26 -7.06 -6.04 -7.24
N VAL A 27 -6.66 -4.90 -6.69
CA VAL A 27 -7.28 -4.32 -5.48
C VAL A 27 -8.78 -4.11 -5.71
N ARG A 28 -9.14 -3.49 -6.82
CA ARG A 28 -10.54 -3.24 -7.16
C ARG A 28 -11.36 -4.53 -7.22
N SER A 29 -10.77 -5.56 -7.83
CA SER A 29 -11.42 -6.87 -7.94
C SER A 29 -11.69 -7.48 -6.57
N PHE A 30 -10.69 -7.49 -5.68
CA PHE A 30 -10.86 -8.04 -4.33
C PHE A 30 -11.86 -7.23 -3.50
N LEU A 31 -11.80 -5.91 -3.56
CA LEU A 31 -12.75 -5.08 -2.81
C LEU A 31 -14.18 -5.29 -3.30
N GLY A 32 -14.36 -5.50 -4.59
CA GLY A 32 -15.68 -5.86 -5.14
C GLY A 32 -16.17 -7.20 -4.60
N GLU A 33 -15.31 -8.21 -4.56
CA GLU A 33 -15.67 -9.54 -4.04
C GLU A 33 -15.92 -9.52 -2.53
N TRP A 34 -15.22 -8.64 -1.80
CA TRP A 34 -15.42 -8.49 -0.36
C TRP A 34 -16.57 -7.55 -0.01
N ASP A 35 -17.30 -7.10 -1.01
CA ASP A 35 -18.47 -6.21 -0.85
C ASP A 35 -18.11 -4.87 -0.21
N MET A 36 -16.94 -4.35 -0.58
CA MET A 36 -16.41 -3.06 -0.11
C MET A 36 -15.95 -2.17 -1.27
N PRO A 37 -16.74 -2.05 -2.37
CA PRO A 37 -16.29 -1.27 -3.53
C PRO A 37 -16.13 0.22 -3.22
N GLU A 38 -16.80 0.72 -2.21
CA GLU A 38 -16.73 2.13 -1.78
C GLU A 38 -15.34 2.51 -1.26
N LEU A 39 -14.51 1.54 -0.86
CA LEU A 39 -13.15 1.78 -0.40
C LEU A 39 -12.13 1.81 -1.53
N SER A 40 -12.55 1.50 -2.75
CA SER A 40 -11.63 1.24 -3.86
C SER A 40 -10.73 2.42 -4.19
N ASP A 41 -11.30 3.62 -4.30
CA ASP A 41 -10.52 4.80 -4.68
C ASP A 41 -9.43 5.12 -3.64
N THR A 42 -9.78 5.08 -2.37
CA THR A 42 -8.83 5.35 -1.27
C THR A 42 -7.74 4.29 -1.20
N VAL A 43 -8.12 3.02 -1.30
CA VAL A 43 -7.16 1.92 -1.22
C VAL A 43 -6.24 1.91 -2.43
N GLU A 44 -6.77 2.14 -3.63
CA GLU A 44 -5.96 2.22 -4.85
C GLU A 44 -4.96 3.37 -4.78
N LEU A 45 -5.37 4.52 -4.27
CA LEU A 45 -4.47 5.65 -4.07
C LEU A 45 -3.34 5.29 -3.11
N GLY A 46 -3.68 4.73 -1.96
CA GLY A 46 -2.69 4.33 -0.96
C GLY A 46 -1.68 3.31 -1.49
N VAL A 47 -2.16 2.30 -2.20
CA VAL A 47 -1.29 1.29 -2.83
C VAL A 47 -0.35 1.94 -3.85
N THR A 48 -0.88 2.81 -4.68
CA THR A 48 -0.07 3.52 -5.68
C THR A 48 1.07 4.30 -5.02
N GLU A 49 0.78 4.99 -3.91
CA GLU A 49 1.79 5.77 -3.20
C GLU A 49 2.83 4.89 -2.51
N LEU A 50 2.43 3.77 -1.91
CA LEU A 50 3.38 2.84 -1.33
C LEU A 50 4.30 2.21 -2.38
N LEU A 51 3.77 1.88 -3.55
CA LEU A 51 4.59 1.36 -4.65
C LEU A 51 5.53 2.44 -5.20
N ALA A 52 5.09 3.69 -5.27
CA ALA A 52 5.94 4.80 -5.67
C ALA A 52 7.12 4.98 -4.70
N ASN A 53 6.88 4.82 -3.40
CA ASN A 53 7.94 4.85 -2.40
C ASN A 53 8.97 3.74 -2.61
N VAL A 54 8.52 2.54 -2.98
CA VAL A 54 9.43 1.43 -3.31
C VAL A 54 10.34 1.82 -4.48
N VAL A 55 9.78 2.41 -5.53
CA VAL A 55 10.57 2.85 -6.70
C VAL A 55 11.62 3.88 -6.31
N ARG A 56 11.27 4.82 -5.42
CA ARG A 56 12.18 5.90 -5.02
C ARG A 56 13.26 5.47 -4.05
N HIS A 57 12.95 4.54 -3.14
CA HIS A 57 13.79 4.28 -1.96
C HIS A 57 14.35 2.86 -1.87
N VAL A 58 13.92 1.95 -2.74
CA VAL A 58 14.37 0.55 -2.71
C VAL A 58 15.15 0.27 -3.99
N PRO A 59 16.49 0.09 -3.90
CA PRO A 59 17.33 -0.03 -5.10
C PRO A 59 16.93 -1.14 -6.07
N ASP A 60 16.52 -2.31 -5.56
CA ASP A 60 16.12 -3.42 -6.42
C ASP A 60 14.63 -3.39 -6.79
N ARG A 61 13.88 -2.43 -6.24
CA ARG A 61 12.43 -2.26 -6.46
C ARG A 61 11.61 -3.50 -6.11
N ARG A 62 12.15 -4.36 -5.27
CA ARG A 62 11.43 -5.56 -4.83
C ARG A 62 10.62 -5.28 -3.58
N CYS A 63 9.40 -5.80 -3.56
CA CYS A 63 8.55 -5.72 -2.39
C CYS A 63 7.59 -6.89 -2.32
N ALA A 64 6.98 -7.06 -1.16
CA ALA A 64 5.87 -7.96 -0.96
C ALA A 64 4.64 -7.13 -0.61
N LEU A 65 3.56 -7.35 -1.34
CA LEU A 65 2.28 -6.69 -1.11
C LEU A 65 1.33 -7.67 -0.45
N LEU A 66 0.67 -7.23 0.60
CA LEU A 66 -0.35 -8.02 1.28
C LEU A 66 -1.62 -7.19 1.41
N LEU A 67 -2.73 -7.75 0.95
CA LEU A 67 -4.05 -7.16 1.05
C LEU A 67 -4.85 -8.04 2.00
N LEU A 68 -5.31 -7.46 3.11
CA LEU A 68 -6.02 -8.19 4.17
C LEU A 68 -7.42 -7.66 4.35
N ARG A 69 -8.39 -8.56 4.23
CA ARG A 69 -9.77 -8.25 4.60
C ARG A 69 -9.87 -8.15 6.12
N GLN A 70 -10.45 -7.06 6.60
CA GLN A 70 -10.77 -6.87 8.01
C GLN A 70 -12.29 -6.88 8.20
N ARG A 71 -12.72 -6.90 9.44
CA ARG A 71 -14.16 -6.98 9.76
C ARG A 71 -14.95 -5.83 9.14
N THR A 72 -14.40 -4.63 9.17
CA THR A 72 -15.08 -3.42 8.69
C THR A 72 -14.29 -2.66 7.63
N GLY A 73 -13.29 -3.29 7.04
CA GLY A 73 -12.47 -2.60 6.06
C GLY A 73 -11.35 -3.48 5.52
N VAL A 74 -10.26 -2.83 5.15
CA VAL A 74 -9.12 -3.50 4.53
C VAL A 74 -7.81 -2.93 5.07
N ARG A 75 -6.81 -3.81 5.18
CA ARG A 75 -5.44 -3.43 5.52
C ARG A 75 -4.53 -3.79 4.35
N VAL A 76 -3.65 -2.88 4.01
CA VAL A 76 -2.61 -3.09 2.99
C VAL A 76 -1.26 -3.00 3.65
N GLU A 77 -0.36 -3.93 3.31
CA GLU A 77 1.03 -3.91 3.77
C GLU A 77 1.96 -4.05 2.58
N VAL A 78 2.99 -3.21 2.55
CA VAL A 78 4.05 -3.31 1.55
C VAL A 78 5.37 -3.44 2.31
N THR A 79 6.03 -4.58 2.12
CA THR A 79 7.30 -4.90 2.80
C THR A 79 8.43 -4.84 1.77
N ASP A 80 9.51 -4.15 2.12
CA ASP A 80 10.71 -4.06 1.29
C ASP A 80 11.97 -4.27 2.13
N GLY A 81 13.11 -4.35 1.47
CA GLY A 81 14.40 -4.61 2.13
C GLY A 81 15.17 -3.36 2.54
N SER A 82 14.60 -2.18 2.39
CA SER A 82 15.29 -0.94 2.72
C SER A 82 14.99 -0.49 4.14
N ASP A 83 16.01 -0.04 4.86
CA ASP A 83 15.86 0.56 6.19
C ASP A 83 15.48 2.04 6.13
N GLU A 84 15.44 2.63 4.94
CA GLU A 84 15.08 4.02 4.77
C GLU A 84 13.61 4.23 5.08
N LEU A 85 13.34 5.03 6.10
CA LEU A 85 11.97 5.31 6.53
C LEU A 85 11.31 6.32 5.61
N PRO A 86 10.02 6.09 5.25
CA PRO A 86 9.24 7.14 4.62
C PRO A 86 9.02 8.27 5.62
N ARG A 87 9.05 9.50 5.14
CA ARG A 87 8.86 10.68 5.99
C ARG A 87 7.71 11.52 5.49
N LEU A 88 6.96 12.07 6.45
CA LEU A 88 6.10 13.22 6.17
C LEU A 88 7.01 14.46 6.18
N PRO A 89 6.90 15.36 5.21
CA PRO A 89 7.68 16.59 5.21
C PRO A 89 7.18 17.51 6.32
N ASP A 90 8.11 18.25 6.95
CA ASP A 90 7.76 19.23 7.98
C ASP A 90 6.90 20.35 7.39
N THR A 91 7.21 20.73 6.16
CA THR A 91 6.39 21.68 5.40
C THR A 91 6.07 21.05 4.06
N PRO A 92 4.79 21.03 3.65
CA PRO A 92 4.43 20.51 2.33
C PRO A 92 5.06 21.40 1.27
N ASP A 93 5.98 20.85 0.50
CA ASP A 93 6.52 21.50 -0.67
C ASP A 93 5.76 20.98 -1.88
N ALA A 94 5.08 21.86 -2.60
CA ALA A 94 4.31 21.49 -3.76
C ALA A 94 5.15 20.88 -4.87
N GLU A 95 6.45 21.14 -4.87
CA GLU A 95 7.38 20.58 -5.85
C GLU A 95 8.01 19.26 -5.42
N SER A 96 7.87 18.89 -4.14
CA SER A 96 8.41 17.65 -3.61
C SER A 96 7.43 16.51 -3.79
N GLU A 97 7.71 15.61 -4.71
CA GLU A 97 6.90 14.40 -4.88
C GLU A 97 7.06 13.42 -3.72
N ASN A 98 8.19 13.51 -2.99
CA ASN A 98 8.57 12.52 -1.99
C ASN A 98 7.72 12.55 -0.71
N GLY A 99 6.98 13.62 -0.44
CA GLY A 99 6.16 13.72 0.74
C GLY A 99 4.66 13.70 0.47
N ARG A 100 4.25 13.90 -0.78
CA ARG A 100 2.84 14.00 -1.14
C ARG A 100 2.07 12.72 -0.90
N GLY A 101 2.67 11.57 -1.25
CA GLY A 101 2.02 10.29 -1.10
C GLY A 101 1.68 9.99 0.34
N LEU A 102 2.62 10.22 1.26
CA LEU A 102 2.39 10.01 2.68
C LEU A 102 1.41 11.02 3.26
N LEU A 103 1.43 12.27 2.79
CA LEU A 103 0.44 13.26 3.20
C LEU A 103 -0.96 12.86 2.76
N LEU A 104 -1.11 12.37 1.55
CA LEU A 104 -2.40 11.89 1.05
C LEU A 104 -2.87 10.68 1.84
N LEU A 105 -1.97 9.77 2.14
CA LEU A 105 -2.29 8.58 2.93
C LEU A 105 -2.70 8.97 4.35
N ASP A 106 -1.97 9.88 4.99
CA ASP A 106 -2.29 10.38 6.31
C ASP A 106 -3.67 11.06 6.35
N ALA A 107 -4.04 11.75 5.28
CA ALA A 107 -5.32 12.44 5.17
C ALA A 107 -6.49 11.50 4.86
N THR A 108 -6.25 10.39 4.17
CA THR A 108 -7.32 9.54 3.62
C THR A 108 -7.46 8.19 4.30
N ALA A 109 -6.38 7.60 4.80
CA ALA A 109 -6.45 6.34 5.53
C ALA A 109 -6.90 6.57 6.97
N ASP A 110 -7.59 5.59 7.54
CA ASP A 110 -7.98 5.66 8.95
C ASP A 110 -6.79 5.50 9.88
N LYS A 111 -5.86 4.64 9.49
CA LYS A 111 -4.60 4.42 10.20
C LYS A 111 -3.51 4.10 9.20
N TRP A 112 -2.27 4.44 9.53
CA TRP A 112 -1.10 3.98 8.79
C TRP A 112 0.10 3.95 9.71
N GLY A 113 1.13 3.22 9.32
CA GLY A 113 2.33 3.14 10.12
C GLY A 113 3.47 2.43 9.39
N VAL A 114 4.60 2.35 10.08
CA VAL A 114 5.80 1.69 9.60
C VAL A 114 6.34 0.78 10.70
N SER A 115 6.69 -0.45 10.31
CA SER A 115 7.34 -1.41 11.20
C SER A 115 8.71 -1.76 10.63
N LEU A 116 9.75 -1.62 11.44
CA LEU A 116 11.10 -2.02 11.06
C LEU A 116 11.34 -3.48 11.43
N TRP A 117 12.03 -4.20 10.56
CA TRP A 117 12.39 -5.60 10.79
C TRP A 117 13.80 -5.69 11.35
N SER A 118 14.01 -6.56 12.34
CA SER A 118 15.30 -6.73 13.00
C SER A 118 16.41 -7.22 12.07
N GLY A 119 16.07 -7.93 11.01
CA GLY A 119 17.03 -8.40 10.01
C GLY A 119 17.25 -7.45 8.84
N GLY A 120 16.72 -6.23 8.92
CA GLY A 120 16.74 -5.25 7.84
C GLY A 120 15.42 -5.25 7.08
N GLY A 121 15.08 -4.08 6.53
CA GLY A 121 13.83 -3.89 5.82
C GLY A 121 12.73 -3.33 6.70
N LYS A 122 11.58 -3.09 6.06
CA LYS A 122 10.43 -2.48 6.72
C LYS A 122 9.13 -2.91 6.08
N THR A 123 8.03 -2.75 6.83
CA THR A 123 6.67 -2.82 6.30
C THR A 123 6.01 -1.47 6.50
N VAL A 124 5.50 -0.91 5.42
CA VAL A 124 4.61 0.27 5.48
C VAL A 124 3.19 -0.25 5.28
N TRP A 125 2.27 0.17 6.12
CA TRP A 125 0.91 -0.34 6.09
C TRP A 125 -0.11 0.77 6.28
N PHE A 126 -1.32 0.53 5.80
CA PHE A 126 -2.46 1.40 6.09
C PHE A 126 -3.75 0.59 6.18
N GLU A 127 -4.73 1.18 6.86
CA GLU A 127 -6.07 0.61 7.01
C GLU A 127 -7.11 1.62 6.58
N CYS A 128 -8.13 1.13 5.87
CA CYS A 128 -9.29 1.91 5.43
C CYS A 128 -10.58 1.19 5.86
N ARG A 129 -11.55 1.97 6.29
CA ARG A 129 -12.87 1.47 6.70
C ARG A 129 -13.99 2.22 6.00
#